data_42f53c356990a7dec98a61e6e4219034
#
_entry.id   42f53c356990a7dec98a61e6e4219034
#
_cell.length_a   1.000
_cell.length_b   1.000
_cell.length_c   1.000
_cell.angle_alpha   90.00
_cell.angle_beta   90.00
_cell.angle_gamma   90.00
#
_symmetry.space_group_name_H-M   'P 1'
#
loop_
_entity.id
_entity.type
_entity.pdbx_description
1 polymer ?
#
loop_
_entity_poly.entity_id
_entity_poly.type
_entity_poly.pdbx_seq_one_letter_code
_entity_poly.pdbx_strand_id
1 'polypeptide(L)'
;MTNSDYKDLAPNDAIENGDEYLYSLNWALQDPKIKNIALTGPYGSGKSSIIDTFLKQNDSKSLYAQINDRFHGRNVPSSKNSLKISMATFSSGLKDSNSLSTSKVKLDIDEIETGILKQLFYKVKYSRIPQSRYRKLHTIDSCRIFFLELIFLLFLFLFCFVFKYDFLFSVYQNIVNAGSRIYLSPALSLVLFLIVFVIALWTISLIYRFVLSKFTIKQFKISDNTSIEPSELSKESVFNKNLDEIVYFFEETNFRYVFFEDLDRLDNPELFVHLRELNTLLNNDDAINKPIIFIYAVKDDIFVGNDRTKFFDFIIPVVPIINSTNSSEILLQKINPNSGFPQFQGILQETVFDVAPFISDMRTLQNICNEFIVYKNTLANELSLSEDKMFAIMAFKNLYPKDFSDLQNESGVVKEAFSDKQKFIYAQSEVLQHKIEHAEELLKKVHSDVLQNSNEVKFSMLISLAGSNQIVTRIYSYSSSFDVDYSRIMT
;
A
#
# COMPACT_ATOMS: atom_id res chain seq x y z
N MET A 1 -26.33 -0.95 -18.65
CA MET A 1 -24.94 -1.00 -18.15
C MET A 1 -24.41 -2.34 -18.58
N THR A 2 -23.49 -2.36 -19.53
CA THR A 2 -22.78 -3.59 -19.94
C THR A 2 -22.00 -4.06 -18.73
N ASN A 3 -22.38 -5.22 -18.15
CA ASN A 3 -21.54 -5.92 -17.20
C ASN A 3 -20.20 -6.16 -17.92
N SER A 4 -19.14 -5.45 -17.51
CA SER A 4 -17.82 -5.76 -18.04
C SER A 4 -17.40 -7.09 -17.46
N ASP A 5 -17.04 -8.03 -18.32
CA ASP A 5 -16.57 -9.37 -17.94
C ASP A 5 -15.28 -9.31 -17.10
N TYR A 6 -14.61 -8.17 -17.14
CA TYR A 6 -13.36 -7.90 -16.43
C TYR A 6 -13.59 -7.14 -15.13
N LYS A 7 -12.79 -7.46 -14.13
CA LYS A 7 -12.72 -6.71 -12.85
C LYS A 7 -11.33 -6.13 -12.68
N ASP A 8 -11.23 -4.92 -12.18
CA ASP A 8 -9.95 -4.29 -11.88
C ASP A 8 -9.25 -4.95 -10.67
N LEU A 9 -7.97 -4.69 -10.53
CA LEU A 9 -7.14 -5.16 -9.41
C LEU A 9 -6.95 -4.07 -8.35
N ALA A 10 -7.60 -2.92 -8.53
CA ALA A 10 -7.55 -1.82 -7.57
C ALA A 10 -8.27 -2.21 -6.26
N PRO A 11 -7.97 -1.51 -5.15
CA PRO A 11 -8.73 -1.68 -3.92
C PRO A 11 -10.23 -1.43 -4.18
N ASN A 12 -11.08 -2.32 -3.69
CA ASN A 12 -12.52 -2.16 -3.85
C ASN A 12 -13.02 -1.05 -2.92
N ASP A 13 -13.82 -0.14 -3.46
CA ASP A 13 -14.43 0.98 -2.71
C ASP A 13 -15.64 0.55 -1.85
N ALA A 14 -16.07 -0.70 -1.92
CA ALA A 14 -17.16 -1.26 -1.14
C ALA A 14 -16.77 -2.67 -0.68
N ILE A 15 -16.49 -2.83 0.61
CA ILE A 15 -16.19 -4.13 1.21
C ILE A 15 -17.48 -4.77 1.66
N GLU A 16 -17.72 -5.99 1.20
CA GLU A 16 -18.76 -6.85 1.73
C GLU A 16 -18.35 -7.32 3.14
N ASN A 17 -19.26 -7.23 4.12
CA ASN A 17 -19.03 -7.58 5.53
C ASN A 17 -17.92 -6.77 6.23
N GLY A 18 -17.68 -5.51 5.80
CA GLY A 18 -16.66 -4.64 6.39
C GLY A 18 -17.13 -3.80 7.60
N ASP A 19 -18.39 -3.90 8.00
CA ASP A 19 -19.03 -2.99 8.98
C ASP A 19 -18.29 -2.95 10.32
N GLU A 20 -17.79 -4.09 10.79
CA GLU A 20 -17.04 -4.17 12.06
C GLU A 20 -15.72 -3.41 12.00
N TYR A 21 -15.00 -3.47 10.87
CA TYR A 21 -13.77 -2.71 10.69
C TYR A 21 -14.03 -1.21 10.65
N LEU A 22 -15.11 -0.80 9.97
CA LEU A 22 -15.51 0.61 9.88
C LEU A 22 -15.97 1.13 11.24
N TYR A 23 -16.68 0.30 12.01
CA TYR A 23 -17.09 0.62 13.37
C TYR A 23 -15.88 0.77 14.30
N SER A 24 -14.97 -0.19 14.30
CA SER A 24 -13.75 -0.18 15.11
C SER A 24 -12.86 1.05 14.79
N LEU A 25 -12.73 1.39 13.50
CA LEU A 25 -11.99 2.55 13.07
C LEU A 25 -12.67 3.85 13.52
N ASN A 26 -14.00 3.95 13.38
CA ASN A 26 -14.75 5.11 13.87
C ASN A 26 -14.63 5.27 15.40
N TRP A 27 -14.67 4.19 16.15
CA TRP A 27 -14.51 4.21 17.59
C TRP A 27 -13.12 4.71 17.98
N ALA A 28 -12.07 4.16 17.36
CA ALA A 28 -10.70 4.55 17.64
C ALA A 28 -10.42 6.02 17.33
N LEU A 29 -11.03 6.57 16.28
CA LEU A 29 -10.88 7.96 15.87
C LEU A 29 -11.62 8.96 16.80
N GLN A 30 -12.55 8.48 17.61
CA GLN A 30 -13.27 9.32 18.59
C GLN A 30 -12.54 9.41 19.94
N ASP A 31 -11.65 8.46 20.26
CA ASP A 31 -10.90 8.49 21.49
C ASP A 31 -9.72 9.49 21.37
N PRO A 32 -9.68 10.55 22.21
CA PRO A 32 -8.61 11.55 22.16
C PRO A 32 -7.23 11.00 22.53
N LYS A 33 -7.14 9.83 23.14
CA LYS A 33 -5.88 9.18 23.50
C LYS A 33 -5.24 8.43 22.36
N ILE A 34 -6.03 8.03 21.35
CA ILE A 34 -5.56 7.23 20.23
C ILE A 34 -5.07 8.15 19.11
N LYS A 35 -3.79 8.08 18.80
CA LYS A 35 -3.12 8.86 17.75
C LYS A 35 -2.48 8.02 16.66
N ASN A 36 -2.15 6.76 16.96
CA ASN A 36 -1.50 5.83 16.08
C ASN A 36 -2.33 4.54 15.99
N ILE A 37 -2.98 4.32 14.85
CA ILE A 37 -3.87 3.18 14.61
C ILE A 37 -3.24 2.27 13.56
N ALA A 38 -3.18 0.97 13.83
CA ALA A 38 -2.73 -0.02 12.84
C ALA A 38 -3.90 -0.86 12.32
N LEU A 39 -3.98 -0.98 11.00
CA LEU A 39 -4.74 -2.03 10.30
C LEU A 39 -3.74 -3.13 9.95
N THR A 40 -3.78 -4.25 10.67
CA THR A 40 -2.82 -5.34 10.48
C THR A 40 -3.44 -6.53 9.75
N GLY A 41 -2.66 -7.22 8.96
CA GLY A 41 -3.13 -8.41 8.24
C GLY A 41 -2.22 -8.76 7.05
N PRO A 42 -2.33 -9.97 6.49
CA PRO A 42 -1.50 -10.42 5.40
C PRO A 42 -1.67 -9.57 4.13
N TYR A 43 -0.79 -9.78 3.14
CA TYR A 43 -0.94 -9.17 1.83
C TYR A 43 -2.28 -9.58 1.20
N GLY A 44 -2.95 -8.64 0.55
CA GLY A 44 -4.25 -8.93 -0.10
C GLY A 44 -5.46 -9.06 0.86
N SER A 45 -5.29 -8.83 2.18
CA SER A 45 -6.40 -8.92 3.15
C SER A 45 -7.48 -7.84 3.03
N GLY A 46 -7.28 -6.82 2.16
CA GLY A 46 -8.27 -5.77 1.96
C GLY A 46 -8.05 -4.50 2.80
N LYS A 47 -6.89 -4.31 3.43
CA LYS A 47 -6.57 -3.11 4.25
C LYS A 47 -6.83 -1.80 3.51
N SER A 48 -6.31 -1.66 2.28
CA SER A 48 -6.54 -0.45 1.46
C SER A 48 -8.01 -0.28 1.07
N SER A 49 -8.72 -1.38 0.82
CA SER A 49 -10.16 -1.34 0.53
C SER A 49 -10.98 -0.89 1.74
N ILE A 50 -10.59 -1.25 2.98
CA ILE A 50 -11.20 -0.73 4.20
C ILE A 50 -11.04 0.78 4.27
N ILE A 51 -9.82 1.29 4.02
CA ILE A 51 -9.52 2.73 4.05
C ILE A 51 -10.35 3.46 2.99
N ASP A 52 -10.39 2.96 1.76
CA ASP A 52 -11.11 3.60 0.66
C ASP A 52 -12.63 3.58 0.88
N THR A 53 -13.18 2.46 1.35
CA THR A 53 -14.60 2.36 1.73
C THR A 53 -14.95 3.34 2.85
N PHE A 54 -14.09 3.44 3.86
CA PHE A 54 -14.27 4.34 4.99
C PHE A 54 -14.31 5.80 4.57
N LEU A 55 -13.34 6.23 3.74
CA LEU A 55 -13.29 7.59 3.23
C LEU A 55 -14.49 7.91 2.33
N LYS A 56 -14.88 6.98 1.45
CA LYS A 56 -15.99 7.15 0.52
C LYS A 56 -17.35 7.25 1.24
N GLN A 57 -17.58 6.40 2.24
CA GLN A 57 -18.81 6.49 3.07
C GLN A 57 -18.91 7.83 3.77
N ASN A 58 -17.82 8.36 4.29
CA ASN A 58 -17.79 9.64 4.96
C ASN A 58 -17.94 10.82 4.00
N ASP A 59 -17.40 10.73 2.79
CA ASP A 59 -17.60 11.73 1.73
C ASP A 59 -19.05 11.76 1.21
N SER A 60 -19.73 10.63 1.19
CA SER A 60 -21.10 10.48 0.72
C SER A 60 -22.17 10.92 1.74
N LYS A 61 -21.81 11.17 3.00
CA LYS A 61 -22.73 11.70 4.00
C LYS A 61 -23.31 13.03 3.55
N SER A 62 -24.61 13.22 3.77
CA SER A 62 -25.27 14.47 3.45
C SER A 62 -24.61 15.67 4.15
N LEU A 63 -24.66 16.85 3.53
CA LEU A 63 -24.12 18.09 4.14
C LEU A 63 -24.66 18.32 5.56
N TYR A 64 -25.92 17.96 5.80
CA TYR A 64 -26.54 18.06 7.11
C TYR A 64 -25.89 17.12 8.13
N ALA A 65 -25.58 15.88 7.76
CA ALA A 65 -24.89 14.93 8.62
C ALA A 65 -23.45 15.38 8.91
N GLN A 66 -22.74 15.91 7.92
CA GLN A 66 -21.38 16.45 8.09
C GLN A 66 -21.36 17.66 9.04
N ILE A 67 -22.36 18.55 8.93
CA ILE A 67 -22.52 19.70 9.81
C ILE A 67 -22.85 19.23 11.23
N ASN A 68 -23.76 18.28 11.39
CA ASN A 68 -24.16 17.73 12.70
C ASN A 68 -22.98 17.03 13.38
N ASP A 69 -22.19 16.23 12.66
CA ASP A 69 -20.97 15.61 13.17
C ASP A 69 -19.97 16.68 13.66
N ARG A 70 -19.85 17.80 12.95
CA ARG A 70 -18.98 18.92 13.30
C ARG A 70 -19.46 19.67 14.55
N PHE A 71 -20.78 19.86 14.70
CA PHE A 71 -21.39 20.48 15.89
C PHE A 71 -21.20 19.62 17.16
N HIS A 72 -21.17 18.30 17.01
CA HIS A 72 -20.92 17.36 18.11
C HIS A 72 -19.43 17.07 18.33
N GLY A 73 -18.53 17.83 17.70
CA GLY A 73 -17.08 17.65 17.82
C GLY A 73 -16.56 16.35 17.17
N ARG A 74 -17.39 15.63 16.44
CA ARG A 74 -17.04 14.41 15.72
C ARG A 74 -16.32 14.77 14.42
N ASN A 75 -15.00 14.77 14.47
CA ASN A 75 -14.20 14.94 13.27
C ASN A 75 -14.04 13.58 12.60
N VAL A 76 -14.67 13.40 11.45
CA VAL A 76 -14.65 12.16 10.69
C VAL A 76 -13.68 12.31 9.51
N PRO A 77 -12.81 11.32 9.22
CA PRO A 77 -11.95 11.33 8.04
C PRO A 77 -12.76 11.42 6.75
N SER A 78 -12.33 12.28 5.87
CA SER A 78 -12.87 12.48 4.53
C SER A 78 -11.72 12.72 3.56
N SER A 79 -11.93 12.61 2.26
CA SER A 79 -10.88 12.88 1.27
C SER A 79 -10.31 14.30 1.36
N LYS A 80 -11.05 15.25 1.96
CA LYS A 80 -10.65 16.66 2.11
C LYS A 80 -9.71 16.90 3.28
N ASN A 81 -9.77 16.08 4.35
CA ASN A 81 -8.98 16.22 5.56
C ASN A 81 -8.01 15.06 5.81
N SER A 82 -7.89 14.17 4.84
CA SER A 82 -7.06 12.96 4.89
C SER A 82 -5.97 12.96 3.83
N LEU A 83 -4.80 12.45 4.19
CA LEU A 83 -3.68 12.23 3.30
C LEU A 83 -3.42 10.73 3.17
N LYS A 84 -3.28 10.22 1.96
CA LYS A 84 -2.81 8.85 1.70
C LYS A 84 -1.36 8.92 1.20
N ILE A 85 -0.46 8.24 1.86
CA ILE A 85 0.95 8.12 1.52
C ILE A 85 1.21 6.65 1.23
N SER A 86 1.62 6.32 0.00
CA SER A 86 1.96 4.95 -0.40
C SER A 86 3.42 4.85 -0.80
N MET A 87 4.11 3.85 -0.26
CA MET A 87 5.54 3.63 -0.52
C MET A 87 5.80 2.68 -1.70
N ALA A 88 4.75 2.23 -2.39
CA ALA A 88 4.87 1.31 -3.53
C ALA A 88 5.77 1.83 -4.67
N THR A 89 5.92 3.16 -4.78
CA THR A 89 6.67 3.81 -5.86
C THR A 89 8.19 3.87 -5.64
N PHE A 90 8.66 3.62 -4.42
CA PHE A 90 10.09 3.79 -4.11
C PHE A 90 10.93 2.51 -4.28
N SER A 91 10.31 1.33 -4.28
CA SER A 91 11.02 0.06 -4.42
C SER A 91 11.41 -0.29 -5.87
N SER A 92 10.90 0.42 -6.87
CA SER A 92 11.13 0.12 -8.29
C SER A 92 12.38 0.76 -8.91
N GLY A 93 13.02 1.71 -8.22
CA GLY A 93 14.17 2.48 -8.75
C GLY A 93 15.55 1.85 -8.52
N LEU A 94 15.67 0.80 -7.70
CA LEU A 94 16.96 0.28 -7.23
C LEU A 94 17.28 -1.15 -7.71
N LYS A 95 16.71 -1.57 -8.85
CA LYS A 95 17.20 -2.77 -9.54
C LYS A 95 18.28 -2.39 -10.54
N ASP A 96 19.45 -2.02 -10.06
CA ASP A 96 20.65 -2.07 -10.87
C ASP A 96 21.04 -3.54 -11.07
N SER A 97 21.02 -3.92 -12.33
CA SER A 97 21.09 -5.25 -12.91
C SER A 97 22.48 -5.88 -12.91
N ASN A 98 23.28 -5.83 -11.84
CA ASN A 98 24.60 -6.49 -11.87
C ASN A 98 25.16 -6.89 -10.49
N SER A 99 24.37 -7.44 -9.58
CA SER A 99 24.97 -8.15 -8.44
C SER A 99 24.18 -9.42 -8.10
N LEU A 100 24.78 -10.57 -8.46
CA LEU A 100 24.42 -11.89 -7.97
C LEU A 100 24.74 -11.99 -6.47
N SER A 101 24.04 -11.28 -5.64
CA SER A 101 24.09 -11.51 -4.20
C SER A 101 22.69 -11.25 -3.64
N THR A 102 22.11 -12.29 -3.08
CA THR A 102 20.87 -12.37 -2.30
C THR A 102 20.94 -11.56 -1.00
N SER A 103 21.53 -10.36 -1.00
CA SER A 103 21.40 -9.41 0.09
C SER A 103 20.21 -8.50 -0.21
N LYS A 104 19.12 -8.64 0.57
CA LYS A 104 18.04 -7.65 0.65
C LYS A 104 18.69 -6.27 0.79
N VAL A 105 18.56 -5.41 -0.22
CA VAL A 105 19.06 -4.03 -0.16
C VAL A 105 18.25 -3.35 0.93
N LYS A 106 18.86 -3.12 2.08
CA LYS A 106 18.28 -2.35 3.17
C LYS A 106 18.23 -0.91 2.67
N LEU A 107 17.05 -0.44 2.26
CA LEU A 107 16.84 0.95 1.87
C LEU A 107 17.28 1.85 3.03
N ASP A 108 17.99 2.92 2.70
CA ASP A 108 18.39 3.93 3.70
C ASP A 108 17.12 4.59 4.25
N ILE A 109 17.00 4.65 5.57
CA ILE A 109 15.85 5.25 6.27
C ILE A 109 15.66 6.71 5.82
N ASP A 110 16.76 7.43 5.61
CA ASP A 110 16.74 8.82 5.17
C ASP A 110 16.09 9.00 3.79
N GLU A 111 16.27 8.03 2.88
CA GLU A 111 15.60 8.06 1.57
C GLU A 111 14.09 7.82 1.70
N ILE A 112 13.69 6.89 2.57
CA ILE A 112 12.29 6.59 2.84
C ILE A 112 11.59 7.81 3.45
N GLU A 113 12.18 8.41 4.48
CA GLU A 113 11.65 9.61 5.14
C GLU A 113 11.54 10.79 4.17
N THR A 114 12.58 10.99 3.34
CA THR A 114 12.54 11.99 2.26
C THR A 114 11.43 11.72 1.27
N GLY A 115 11.18 10.46 0.96
CA GLY A 115 10.08 10.01 0.11
C GLY A 115 8.71 10.34 0.68
N ILE A 116 8.51 10.08 1.97
CA ILE A 116 7.29 10.42 2.72
C ILE A 116 7.07 11.93 2.69
N LEU A 117 8.10 12.73 3.00
CA LEU A 117 8.03 14.20 2.95
C LEU A 117 7.64 14.71 1.57
N LYS A 118 8.27 14.21 0.52
CA LYS A 118 7.91 14.58 -0.85
C LYS A 118 6.44 14.29 -1.14
N GLN A 119 5.92 13.11 -0.80
CA GLN A 119 4.52 12.80 -1.03
C GLN A 119 3.59 13.70 -0.23
N LEU A 120 3.93 14.01 1.03
CA LEU A 120 3.16 14.89 1.88
C LEU A 120 3.03 16.28 1.26
N PHE A 121 4.14 16.93 0.89
CA PHE A 121 4.14 18.26 0.33
C PHE A 121 3.57 18.33 -1.10
N TYR A 122 3.77 17.29 -1.91
CA TYR A 122 3.27 17.26 -3.29
C TYR A 122 1.74 17.11 -3.42
N LYS A 123 1.04 16.70 -2.36
CA LYS A 123 -0.42 16.61 -2.38
C LYS A 123 -1.12 17.95 -2.23
N VAL A 124 -0.41 18.98 -1.79
CA VAL A 124 -0.97 20.31 -1.53
C VAL A 124 -0.64 21.27 -2.66
N LYS A 125 -1.58 22.17 -2.97
CA LYS A 125 -1.34 23.28 -3.90
C LYS A 125 -0.34 24.25 -3.26
N TYR A 126 0.61 24.76 -4.06
CA TYR A 126 1.63 25.70 -3.61
C TYR A 126 1.08 26.94 -2.89
N SER A 127 -0.14 27.37 -3.27
CA SER A 127 -0.80 28.55 -2.69
C SER A 127 -1.20 28.37 -1.22
N ARG A 128 -1.25 27.16 -0.71
CA ARG A 128 -1.60 26.89 0.72
C ARG A 128 -0.36 26.85 1.61
N ILE A 129 0.81 26.57 1.04
CA ILE A 129 2.09 26.47 1.79
C ILE A 129 3.16 27.35 1.10
N PRO A 130 2.94 28.67 1.00
CA PRO A 130 3.81 29.55 0.19
C PRO A 130 5.23 29.66 0.74
N GLN A 131 5.45 29.49 2.03
CA GLN A 131 6.75 29.64 2.70
C GLN A 131 7.57 28.35 2.73
N SER A 132 6.96 27.18 2.40
CA SER A 132 7.63 25.88 2.43
C SER A 132 8.72 25.77 1.33
N ARG A 133 9.88 25.21 1.71
CA ARG A 133 10.97 24.85 0.81
C ARG A 133 10.60 23.71 -0.16
N TYR A 134 9.64 22.86 0.24
CA TYR A 134 9.16 21.70 -0.52
C TYR A 134 7.99 22.01 -1.46
N ARG A 135 7.64 23.29 -1.65
CA ARG A 135 6.54 23.71 -2.55
C ARG A 135 6.75 23.23 -3.97
N LYS A 136 5.67 22.83 -4.64
CA LYS A 136 5.69 22.52 -6.07
C LYS A 136 6.13 23.72 -6.91
N LEU A 137 6.99 23.48 -7.89
CA LEU A 137 7.23 24.46 -8.95
C LEU A 137 5.94 24.65 -9.73
N HIS A 138 5.41 25.86 -9.72
CA HIS A 138 4.21 26.20 -10.46
C HIS A 138 4.60 26.88 -11.77
N THR A 139 4.09 26.38 -12.89
CA THR A 139 4.11 27.15 -14.13
C THR A 139 3.12 28.31 -13.94
N ILE A 140 3.64 29.55 -13.98
CA ILE A 140 2.83 30.74 -13.84
C ILE A 140 1.82 30.73 -14.98
N ASP A 141 0.52 30.79 -14.62
CA ASP A 141 -0.55 30.76 -15.59
C ASP A 141 -0.54 32.07 -16.40
N SER A 142 -0.06 31.99 -17.64
CA SER A 142 0.11 33.16 -18.52
C SER A 142 -1.19 33.96 -18.68
N CYS A 143 -2.34 33.28 -18.63
CA CYS A 143 -3.62 33.95 -18.69
C CYS A 143 -3.89 34.87 -17.49
N ARG A 144 -3.54 34.45 -16.26
CA ARG A 144 -3.74 35.31 -15.08
C ARG A 144 -2.88 36.56 -15.11
N ILE A 145 -1.64 36.44 -15.59
CA ILE A 145 -0.76 37.60 -15.72
C ILE A 145 -1.33 38.56 -16.78
N PHE A 146 -1.77 38.03 -17.91
CA PHE A 146 -2.41 38.82 -18.96
C PHE A 146 -3.66 39.55 -18.46
N PHE A 147 -4.53 38.90 -17.68
CA PHE A 147 -5.70 39.55 -17.06
C PHE A 147 -5.31 40.66 -16.07
N LEU A 148 -4.30 40.43 -15.22
CA LEU A 148 -3.80 41.45 -14.31
C LEU A 148 -3.21 42.64 -15.05
N GLU A 149 -2.45 42.42 -16.13
CA GLU A 149 -1.91 43.44 -17.00
C GLU A 149 -3.04 44.26 -17.68
N LEU A 150 -4.09 43.56 -18.15
CA LEU A 150 -5.27 44.20 -18.75
C LEU A 150 -6.04 45.05 -17.72
N ILE A 151 -6.22 44.58 -16.51
CA ILE A 151 -6.88 45.32 -15.43
C ILE A 151 -6.05 46.55 -15.05
N PHE A 152 -4.72 46.41 -14.98
CA PHE A 152 -3.82 47.50 -14.66
C PHE A 152 -3.82 48.57 -15.79
N LEU A 153 -3.82 48.16 -17.04
CA LEU A 153 -3.98 49.07 -18.20
C LEU A 153 -5.30 49.81 -18.16
N LEU A 154 -6.40 49.10 -17.84
CA LEU A 154 -7.73 49.71 -17.73
C LEU A 154 -7.76 50.73 -16.58
N PHE A 155 -7.16 50.39 -15.43
CA PHE A 155 -7.06 51.32 -14.28
C PHE A 155 -6.25 52.57 -14.66
N LEU A 156 -5.15 52.40 -15.36
CA LEU A 156 -4.29 53.48 -15.78
C LEU A 156 -4.96 54.39 -16.81
N PHE A 157 -5.75 53.79 -17.72
CA PHE A 157 -6.61 54.52 -18.68
C PHE A 157 -7.66 55.35 -17.95
N LEU A 158 -8.36 54.76 -16.97
CA LEU A 158 -9.36 55.45 -16.16
C LEU A 158 -8.72 56.56 -15.31
N PHE A 159 -7.54 56.31 -14.74
CA PHE A 159 -6.80 57.31 -13.98
C PHE A 159 -6.42 58.51 -14.86
N CYS A 160 -5.93 58.29 -16.06
CA CYS A 160 -5.60 59.34 -17.01
C CYS A 160 -6.86 60.13 -17.44
N PHE A 161 -8.01 59.45 -17.57
CA PHE A 161 -9.29 60.08 -17.93
C PHE A 161 -9.84 60.97 -16.80
N VAL A 162 -9.67 60.55 -15.53
CA VAL A 162 -10.16 61.29 -14.37
C VAL A 162 -9.28 62.51 -14.01
N PHE A 163 -7.94 62.39 -14.14
CA PHE A 163 -6.97 63.40 -13.75
C PHE A 163 -6.66 64.44 -14.82
N LYS A 164 -7.52 64.58 -15.79
CA LYS A 164 -7.42 65.55 -16.89
C LYS A 164 -6.07 65.45 -17.68
N TYR A 165 -6.24 65.23 -18.92
CA TYR A 165 -5.29 65.10 -20.01
C TYR A 165 -4.11 66.10 -20.01
N ASP A 166 -4.28 67.26 -19.35
CA ASP A 166 -3.33 68.42 -19.40
C ASP A 166 -1.96 68.07 -18.79
N PHE A 167 -1.87 67.21 -17.78
CA PHE A 167 -0.57 66.85 -17.19
C PHE A 167 0.26 65.94 -18.11
N LEU A 168 -0.35 64.91 -18.68
CA LEU A 168 0.33 64.01 -19.62
C LEU A 168 0.68 64.71 -20.92
N PHE A 169 -0.13 65.65 -21.36
CA PHE A 169 0.13 66.46 -22.52
C PHE A 169 1.29 67.46 -22.29
N SER A 170 1.42 68.03 -21.10
CA SER A 170 2.56 68.88 -20.75
C SER A 170 3.89 68.10 -20.64
N VAL A 171 3.89 66.91 -20.06
CA VAL A 171 5.04 66.01 -20.00
C VAL A 171 5.44 65.58 -21.42
N TYR A 172 4.45 65.23 -22.23
CA TYR A 172 4.65 64.89 -23.64
C TYR A 172 5.24 66.06 -24.44
N GLN A 173 4.73 67.29 -24.31
CA GLN A 173 5.30 68.46 -24.97
C GLN A 173 6.74 68.74 -24.52
N ASN A 174 7.08 68.56 -23.26
CA ASN A 174 8.44 68.73 -22.75
C ASN A 174 9.41 67.70 -23.33
N ILE A 175 8.99 66.47 -23.56
CA ILE A 175 9.83 65.42 -24.17
C ILE A 175 10.00 65.64 -25.68
N VAL A 176 8.93 66.03 -26.39
CA VAL A 176 8.98 66.25 -27.84
C VAL A 176 9.73 67.53 -28.21
N ASN A 177 9.59 68.57 -27.41
CA ASN A 177 10.31 69.83 -27.62
C ASN A 177 11.84 69.74 -27.38
N ALA A 178 12.24 68.69 -26.58
CA ALA A 178 13.68 68.46 -26.28
C ALA A 178 14.42 67.69 -27.38
N GLY A 179 13.78 67.09 -28.39
CA GLY A 179 14.43 66.07 -29.21
C GLY A 179 14.32 66.15 -30.74
N SER A 180 13.42 66.91 -31.42
CA SER A 180 13.37 66.83 -32.87
C SER A 180 12.54 67.89 -33.57
N ARG A 181 13.03 68.40 -34.75
CA ARG A 181 12.32 69.26 -35.71
C ARG A 181 11.34 68.49 -36.63
N ILE A 182 10.79 67.42 -36.17
CA ILE A 182 9.80 66.63 -36.92
C ILE A 182 8.43 67.04 -36.43
N TYR A 183 7.68 67.80 -37.19
CA TYR A 183 6.27 68.12 -36.94
C TYR A 183 5.40 66.86 -37.17
N LEU A 184 5.27 66.02 -36.19
CA LEU A 184 4.25 64.98 -36.18
C LEU A 184 2.92 65.61 -35.81
N SER A 185 1.83 65.15 -36.45
CA SER A 185 0.52 65.55 -36.03
C SER A 185 0.24 65.08 -34.57
N PRO A 186 -0.48 65.87 -33.74
CA PRO A 186 -0.68 65.55 -32.33
C PRO A 186 -1.29 64.15 -32.12
N ALA A 187 -2.12 63.71 -33.06
CA ALA A 187 -2.70 62.38 -33.03
C ALA A 187 -1.69 61.26 -33.25
N LEU A 188 -0.73 61.44 -34.17
CA LEU A 188 0.29 60.43 -34.47
C LEU A 188 1.33 60.32 -33.36
N SER A 189 1.66 61.42 -32.70
CA SER A 189 2.56 61.42 -31.55
C SER A 189 1.94 60.77 -30.31
N LEU A 190 0.63 60.93 -30.09
CA LEU A 190 -0.10 60.28 -29.02
C LEU A 190 -0.16 58.76 -29.24
N VAL A 191 -0.35 58.34 -30.49
CA VAL A 191 -0.30 56.91 -30.86
C VAL A 191 1.09 56.32 -30.64
N LEU A 192 2.16 57.01 -31.03
CA LEU A 192 3.54 56.59 -30.78
C LEU A 192 3.86 56.48 -29.29
N PHE A 193 3.41 57.45 -28.48
CA PHE A 193 3.55 57.39 -27.01
C PHE A 193 2.86 56.17 -26.40
N LEU A 194 1.61 55.87 -26.82
CA LEU A 194 0.88 54.70 -26.39
C LEU A 194 1.60 53.39 -26.79
N ILE A 195 2.15 53.34 -28.01
CA ILE A 195 2.91 52.15 -28.45
C ILE A 195 4.17 51.95 -27.59
N VAL A 196 4.97 53.02 -27.37
CA VAL A 196 6.17 52.95 -26.50
C VAL A 196 5.80 52.56 -25.07
N PHE A 197 4.68 53.09 -24.54
CA PHE A 197 4.20 52.79 -23.22
C PHE A 197 3.77 51.29 -23.11
N VAL A 198 3.06 50.75 -24.11
CA VAL A 198 2.70 49.34 -24.18
C VAL A 198 3.91 48.43 -24.24
N ILE A 199 4.93 48.82 -25.05
CA ILE A 199 6.20 48.10 -25.15
C ILE A 199 6.93 48.11 -23.79
N ALA A 200 6.96 49.26 -23.09
CA ALA A 200 7.56 49.37 -21.77
C ALA A 200 6.87 48.46 -20.73
N LEU A 201 5.55 48.42 -20.71
CA LEU A 201 4.80 47.51 -19.84
C LEU A 201 5.07 46.04 -20.19
N TRP A 202 5.12 45.71 -21.47
CA TRP A 202 5.45 44.38 -21.94
C TRP A 202 6.85 43.94 -21.52
N THR A 203 7.86 44.81 -21.60
CA THR A 203 9.23 44.52 -21.12
C THR A 203 9.29 44.37 -19.61
N ILE A 204 8.58 45.18 -18.83
CA ILE A 204 8.47 45.05 -17.37
C ILE A 204 7.83 43.71 -17.02
N SER A 205 6.77 43.29 -17.71
CA SER A 205 6.13 41.99 -17.54
C SER A 205 7.09 40.83 -17.85
N LEU A 206 7.88 40.92 -18.92
CA LEU A 206 8.91 39.93 -19.23
C LEU A 206 9.99 39.84 -18.15
N ILE A 207 10.48 40.99 -17.65
CA ILE A 207 11.44 41.04 -16.55
C ILE A 207 10.83 40.41 -15.27
N TYR A 208 9.59 40.75 -14.95
CA TYR A 208 8.87 40.18 -13.81
C TYR A 208 8.73 38.67 -13.93
N ARG A 209 8.33 38.14 -15.10
CA ARG A 209 8.27 36.71 -15.39
C ARG A 209 9.64 36.05 -15.27
N PHE A 210 10.69 36.70 -15.80
CA PHE A 210 12.06 36.20 -15.74
C PHE A 210 12.58 36.16 -14.29
N VAL A 211 12.32 37.20 -13.51
CA VAL A 211 12.68 37.28 -12.10
C VAL A 211 11.94 36.19 -11.31
N LEU A 212 10.63 36.06 -11.47
CA LEU A 212 9.86 34.99 -10.79
C LEU A 212 10.26 33.58 -11.24
N SER A 213 10.65 33.37 -12.49
CA SER A 213 11.07 32.06 -12.97
C SER A 213 12.49 31.66 -12.53
N LYS A 214 13.37 32.65 -12.30
CA LYS A 214 14.76 32.41 -11.87
C LYS A 214 14.97 32.52 -10.36
N PHE A 215 14.07 33.15 -9.61
CA PHE A 215 14.07 33.12 -8.16
C PHE A 215 13.44 31.84 -7.57
N THR A 216 13.69 30.69 -8.15
CA THR A 216 14.01 29.55 -7.33
C THR A 216 15.38 29.86 -6.75
N ILE A 217 15.40 30.33 -5.53
CA ILE A 217 16.64 30.55 -4.78
C ILE A 217 17.37 29.21 -4.78
N LYS A 218 18.27 29.01 -5.75
CA LYS A 218 19.41 28.14 -5.53
C LYS A 218 20.04 28.72 -4.29
N GLN A 219 20.02 27.96 -3.19
CA GLN A 219 20.69 28.29 -1.94
C GLN A 219 21.90 29.15 -2.25
N PHE A 220 21.92 30.35 -1.75
CA PHE A 220 23.12 31.13 -1.63
C PHE A 220 24.05 30.26 -0.78
N LYS A 221 24.91 29.48 -1.41
CA LYS A 221 26.05 28.88 -0.75
C LYS A 221 26.93 30.06 -0.40
N ILE A 222 26.69 30.62 0.77
CA ILE A 222 27.72 31.37 1.47
C ILE A 222 28.82 30.33 1.66
N SER A 223 29.94 30.60 1.04
CA SER A 223 31.15 29.82 1.16
C SER A 223 31.55 29.85 2.63
N ASP A 224 31.13 28.82 3.39
CA ASP A 224 31.68 28.55 4.69
C ASP A 224 32.91 27.65 4.51
N ASN A 225 34.06 28.32 4.43
CA ASN A 225 35.32 27.75 4.84
C ASN A 225 35.39 27.64 6.37
N THR A 226 34.44 26.99 6.98
CA THR A 226 34.55 26.44 8.31
C THR A 226 34.21 24.97 8.22
N SER A 227 35.26 24.18 8.10
CA SER A 227 35.22 22.73 8.36
C SER A 227 34.89 22.54 9.83
N ILE A 228 33.60 22.56 10.19
CA ILE A 228 33.10 21.93 11.38
C ILE A 228 32.93 20.47 10.97
N GLU A 229 33.89 19.65 11.38
CA GLU A 229 33.73 18.21 11.38
C GLU A 229 32.41 17.90 12.11
N PRO A 230 31.46 17.16 11.48
CA PRO A 230 30.30 16.70 12.22
C PRO A 230 30.86 15.69 13.23
N SER A 231 30.89 16.09 14.50
CA SER A 231 31.04 15.13 15.57
C SER A 231 30.04 14.00 15.33
N GLU A 232 30.47 12.76 15.47
CA GLU A 232 29.67 11.53 15.48
C GLU A 232 28.64 11.55 16.62
N LEU A 233 27.66 12.40 16.54
CA LEU A 233 26.54 12.49 17.50
C LEU A 233 25.24 12.34 16.70
N SER A 234 24.65 11.14 16.84
CA SER A 234 23.28 10.78 16.47
C SER A 234 22.85 11.22 15.06
N LYS A 235 22.65 10.26 14.17
CA LYS A 235 21.96 10.46 12.87
C LYS A 235 20.56 10.97 13.20
N GLU A 236 20.39 12.29 13.25
CA GLU A 236 19.07 12.91 13.34
C GLU A 236 18.23 12.47 12.14
N SER A 237 17.01 11.99 12.41
CA SER A 237 16.07 11.59 11.35
C SER A 237 15.78 12.79 10.44
N VAL A 238 15.48 12.52 9.18
CA VAL A 238 15.11 13.56 8.21
C VAL A 238 13.84 14.29 8.66
N PHE A 239 12.94 13.60 9.37
CA PHE A 239 11.76 14.23 9.94
C PHE A 239 12.13 15.30 10.97
N ASN A 240 13.08 15.03 11.86
CA ASN A 240 13.53 15.99 12.87
C ASN A 240 14.22 17.19 12.23
N LYS A 241 15.06 16.97 11.21
CA LYS A 241 15.71 18.06 10.43
C LYS A 241 14.71 18.97 9.71
N ASN A 242 13.51 18.48 9.41
CA ASN A 242 12.47 19.22 8.70
C ASN A 242 11.19 19.42 9.54
N LEU A 243 11.30 19.31 10.85
CA LEU A 243 10.14 19.37 11.75
C LEU A 243 9.36 20.68 11.57
N ASP A 244 10.03 21.83 11.53
CA ASP A 244 9.39 23.13 11.33
C ASP A 244 8.56 23.20 10.04
N GLU A 245 9.05 22.60 8.96
CA GLU A 245 8.34 22.53 7.69
C GLU A 245 7.10 21.63 7.80
N ILE A 246 7.20 20.53 8.55
CA ILE A 246 6.08 19.59 8.74
C ILE A 246 5.02 20.22 9.65
N VAL A 247 5.44 20.90 10.73
CA VAL A 247 4.52 21.66 11.60
C VAL A 247 3.79 22.72 10.79
N TYR A 248 4.52 23.55 10.04
CA TYR A 248 3.95 24.56 9.16
C TYR A 248 2.95 23.96 8.14
N PHE A 249 3.28 22.79 7.59
CA PHE A 249 2.36 22.10 6.69
C PHE A 249 1.03 21.74 7.37
N PHE A 250 1.07 21.16 8.56
CA PHE A 250 -0.15 20.78 9.28
C PHE A 250 -0.90 22.00 9.86
N GLU A 251 -0.21 23.08 10.21
CA GLU A 251 -0.82 24.34 10.63
C GLU A 251 -1.67 24.93 9.48
N GLU A 252 -1.08 25.12 8.29
CA GLU A 252 -1.68 25.78 7.14
C GLU A 252 -2.71 24.91 6.39
N THR A 253 -2.73 23.61 6.65
CA THR A 253 -3.63 22.69 5.94
C THR A 253 -4.74 22.17 6.86
N ASN A 254 -5.81 21.67 6.28
CA ASN A 254 -6.91 21.05 7.03
C ASN A 254 -6.71 19.54 7.27
N PHE A 255 -5.53 19.00 6.94
CA PHE A 255 -5.27 17.58 7.12
C PHE A 255 -5.14 17.24 8.60
N ARG A 256 -5.79 16.13 8.98
CA ARG A 256 -5.78 15.57 10.33
C ARG A 256 -5.42 14.10 10.35
N TYR A 257 -5.73 13.39 9.28
CA TYR A 257 -5.58 11.96 9.16
C TYR A 257 -4.54 11.65 8.08
N VAL A 258 -3.55 10.86 8.44
CA VAL A 258 -2.51 10.41 7.50
C VAL A 258 -2.56 8.90 7.44
N PHE A 259 -2.90 8.38 6.27
CA PHE A 259 -2.93 6.95 5.98
C PHE A 259 -1.62 6.56 5.32
N PHE A 260 -0.89 5.67 5.96
CA PHE A 260 0.34 5.09 5.43
C PHE A 260 0.03 3.70 4.88
N GLU A 261 0.26 3.51 3.59
CA GLU A 261 0.07 2.23 2.92
C GLU A 261 1.41 1.69 2.41
N ASP A 262 1.53 0.36 2.34
CA ASP A 262 2.70 -0.35 1.80
C ASP A 262 4.03 -0.10 2.55
N LEU A 263 4.02 0.40 3.78
CA LEU A 263 5.24 0.54 4.60
C LEU A 263 5.88 -0.82 4.92
N ASP A 264 5.08 -1.86 4.96
CA ASP A 264 5.49 -3.23 5.21
C ASP A 264 6.40 -3.83 4.11
N ARG A 265 6.51 -3.17 2.95
CA ARG A 265 7.45 -3.56 1.88
C ARG A 265 8.89 -3.16 2.17
N LEU A 266 9.10 -2.26 3.14
CA LEU A 266 10.41 -1.68 3.43
C LEU A 266 11.21 -2.50 4.45
N ASP A 267 10.56 -3.45 5.15
CA ASP A 267 11.15 -4.37 6.14
C ASP A 267 12.03 -3.62 7.19
N ASN A 268 11.59 -2.42 7.58
CA ASN A 268 12.32 -1.54 8.49
C ASN A 268 11.43 -1.05 9.66
N PRO A 269 11.50 -1.70 10.84
CA PRO A 269 10.69 -1.31 12.00
C PRO A 269 11.12 0.02 12.63
N GLU A 270 12.34 0.50 12.41
CA GLU A 270 12.86 1.76 12.96
C GLU A 270 12.09 2.98 12.40
N LEU A 271 11.60 2.88 11.16
CA LEU A 271 10.75 3.90 10.56
C LEU A 271 9.49 4.19 11.40
N PHE A 272 8.90 3.15 12.02
CA PHE A 272 7.70 3.33 12.86
C PHE A 272 8.01 4.09 14.15
N VAL A 273 9.23 3.94 14.69
CA VAL A 273 9.71 4.73 15.83
C VAL A 273 9.74 6.20 15.44
N HIS A 274 10.37 6.55 14.32
CA HIS A 274 10.48 7.92 13.84
C HIS A 274 9.10 8.52 13.51
N LEU A 275 8.19 7.75 12.90
CA LEU A 275 6.84 8.21 12.62
C LEU A 275 6.02 8.43 13.91
N ARG A 276 6.18 7.58 14.92
CA ARG A 276 5.53 7.79 16.23
C ARG A 276 6.07 9.02 16.95
N GLU A 277 7.39 9.20 16.94
CA GLU A 277 8.04 10.38 17.49
C GLU A 277 7.52 11.65 16.82
N LEU A 278 7.51 11.67 15.47
CA LEU A 278 6.93 12.75 14.69
C LEU A 278 5.47 13.03 15.07
N ASN A 279 4.64 11.98 15.17
CA ASN A 279 3.23 12.14 15.57
C ASN A 279 3.09 12.74 16.96
N THR A 280 3.96 12.35 17.90
CA THR A 280 3.97 12.89 19.25
C THR A 280 4.37 14.37 19.25
N LEU A 281 5.41 14.73 18.49
CA LEU A 281 5.84 16.13 18.36
C LEU A 281 4.74 17.01 17.75
N LEU A 282 4.10 16.54 16.67
CA LEU A 282 3.00 17.27 16.03
C LEU A 282 1.77 17.48 16.94
N ASN A 283 1.45 16.49 17.78
CA ASN A 283 0.31 16.63 18.71
C ASN A 283 0.63 17.44 19.99
N ASN A 284 1.90 17.65 20.29
CA ASN A 284 2.35 18.47 21.41
C ASN A 284 2.67 19.92 21.02
N ASP A 285 2.66 20.25 19.73
CA ASP A 285 2.94 21.59 19.24
C ASP A 285 1.71 22.49 19.35
N ASP A 286 1.88 23.65 20.02
CA ASP A 286 0.81 24.62 20.27
C ASP A 286 0.30 25.30 18.99
N ALA A 287 1.08 25.32 17.91
CA ALA A 287 0.67 25.86 16.61
C ALA A 287 -0.42 24.99 15.94
N ILE A 288 -0.46 23.71 16.27
CA ILE A 288 -1.39 22.76 15.68
C ILE A 288 -2.63 22.61 16.56
N ASN A 289 -3.67 23.39 16.31
CA ASN A 289 -4.93 23.40 17.08
C ASN A 289 -5.87 22.21 16.78
N LYS A 290 -5.36 21.07 16.30
CA LYS A 290 -6.15 19.91 15.91
C LYS A 290 -5.37 18.62 16.12
N PRO A 291 -6.01 17.51 16.54
CA PRO A 291 -5.32 16.23 16.65
C PRO A 291 -4.90 15.71 15.27
N ILE A 292 -3.66 15.25 15.17
CA ILE A 292 -3.11 14.58 14.00
C ILE A 292 -3.06 13.07 14.30
N ILE A 293 -3.78 12.29 13.51
CA ILE A 293 -3.89 10.84 13.69
C ILE A 293 -3.24 10.13 12.51
N PHE A 294 -2.34 9.21 12.82
CA PHE A 294 -1.67 8.36 11.85
C PHE A 294 -2.32 6.98 11.82
N ILE A 295 -2.66 6.51 10.63
CA ILE A 295 -3.27 5.21 10.37
C ILE A 295 -2.35 4.42 9.44
N TYR A 296 -1.93 3.23 9.89
CA TYR A 296 -0.95 2.40 9.23
C TYR A 296 -1.59 1.12 8.70
N ALA A 297 -1.47 0.86 7.40
CA ALA A 297 -1.82 -0.43 6.81
C ALA A 297 -0.55 -1.28 6.70
N VAL A 298 -0.38 -2.26 7.58
CA VAL A 298 0.86 -3.05 7.73
C VAL A 298 0.57 -4.55 7.80
N LYS A 299 1.61 -5.37 7.57
CA LYS A 299 1.55 -6.81 7.80
C LYS A 299 1.74 -7.13 9.28
N ASP A 300 1.25 -8.32 9.69
CA ASP A 300 1.39 -8.79 11.06
C ASP A 300 2.84 -9.14 11.44
N ASP A 301 3.67 -9.53 10.47
CA ASP A 301 5.03 -10.06 10.64
C ASP A 301 6.13 -8.99 10.68
N ILE A 302 5.77 -7.70 10.53
CA ILE A 302 6.76 -6.61 10.49
C ILE A 302 7.45 -6.37 11.83
N PHE A 303 6.77 -6.74 12.93
CA PHE A 303 7.29 -6.59 14.30
C PHE A 303 7.58 -7.94 14.92
N VAL A 304 8.77 -8.09 15.47
CA VAL A 304 9.16 -9.28 16.23
C VAL A 304 8.66 -9.14 17.68
N GLY A 305 7.90 -10.11 18.17
CA GLY A 305 7.42 -10.14 19.56
C GLY A 305 6.34 -9.09 19.88
N ASN A 306 6.42 -8.51 21.09
CA ASN A 306 5.40 -7.59 21.61
C ASN A 306 5.62 -6.12 21.24
N ASP A 307 6.57 -5.82 20.35
CA ASP A 307 6.94 -4.42 20.07
C ASP A 307 5.82 -3.63 19.38
N ARG A 308 4.95 -4.29 18.59
CA ARG A 308 3.81 -3.63 17.93
C ARG A 308 2.89 -2.87 18.91
N THR A 309 2.70 -3.38 20.12
CA THR A 309 1.87 -2.71 21.14
C THR A 309 2.54 -1.48 21.75
N LYS A 310 3.83 -1.30 21.53
CA LYS A 310 4.56 -0.09 21.92
C LYS A 310 4.42 1.02 20.89
N PHE A 311 4.20 0.68 19.60
CA PHE A 311 4.11 1.66 18.52
C PHE A 311 2.68 2.12 18.23
N PHE A 312 1.69 1.25 18.39
CA PHE A 312 0.31 1.54 18.07
C PHE A 312 -0.53 1.66 19.34
N ASP A 313 -1.38 2.69 19.35
CA ASP A 313 -2.33 2.90 20.44
C ASP A 313 -3.58 2.01 20.27
N PHE A 314 -3.90 1.63 19.03
CA PHE A 314 -4.98 0.71 18.71
C PHE A 314 -4.63 -0.13 17.47
N ILE A 315 -4.95 -1.43 17.51
CA ILE A 315 -4.66 -2.37 16.44
C ILE A 315 -5.97 -3.05 16.01
N ILE A 316 -6.27 -2.97 14.71
CA ILE A 316 -7.42 -3.60 14.09
C ILE A 316 -6.90 -4.75 13.20
N PRO A 317 -7.07 -6.01 13.59
CA PRO A 317 -6.68 -7.14 12.78
C PRO A 317 -7.65 -7.31 11.61
N VAL A 318 -7.12 -7.34 10.38
CA VAL A 318 -7.89 -7.52 9.15
C VAL A 318 -7.76 -8.96 8.69
N VAL A 319 -8.86 -9.71 8.80
CA VAL A 319 -8.93 -11.10 8.34
C VAL A 319 -9.04 -11.11 6.81
N PRO A 320 -8.19 -11.87 6.09
CA PRO A 320 -8.31 -11.98 4.65
C PRO A 320 -9.62 -12.61 4.23
N ILE A 321 -10.28 -12.02 3.24
CA ILE A 321 -11.54 -12.54 2.67
C ILE A 321 -11.27 -13.89 2.00
N ILE A 322 -10.11 -14.05 1.37
CA ILE A 322 -9.65 -15.29 0.74
C ILE A 322 -8.47 -15.87 1.50
N ASN A 323 -8.56 -17.15 1.75
CA ASN A 323 -7.49 -17.99 2.25
C ASN A 323 -7.51 -19.33 1.51
N SER A 324 -6.50 -20.17 1.72
CA SER A 324 -6.39 -21.49 1.07
C SER A 324 -7.57 -22.45 1.37
N THR A 325 -8.36 -22.16 2.40
CA THR A 325 -9.50 -23.02 2.79
C THR A 325 -10.81 -22.61 2.14
N ASN A 326 -11.04 -21.31 1.87
CA ASN A 326 -12.30 -20.81 1.30
C ASN A 326 -12.18 -20.37 -0.17
N SER A 327 -10.97 -20.36 -0.73
CA SER A 327 -10.73 -19.95 -2.13
C SER A 327 -11.51 -20.82 -3.13
N SER A 328 -11.70 -22.11 -2.83
CA SER A 328 -12.49 -23.02 -3.67
C SER A 328 -13.97 -22.60 -3.72
N GLU A 329 -14.57 -22.24 -2.58
CA GLU A 329 -15.98 -21.82 -2.54
C GLU A 329 -16.19 -20.53 -3.35
N ILE A 330 -15.29 -19.57 -3.23
CA ILE A 330 -15.35 -18.29 -3.93
C ILE A 330 -15.17 -18.51 -5.44
N LEU A 331 -14.26 -19.40 -5.86
CA LEU A 331 -14.11 -19.79 -7.26
C LEU A 331 -15.36 -20.50 -7.79
N LEU A 332 -15.89 -21.44 -7.03
CA LEU A 332 -17.11 -22.17 -7.43
C LEU A 332 -18.31 -21.24 -7.59
N GLN A 333 -18.46 -20.24 -6.70
CA GLN A 333 -19.51 -19.23 -6.86
C GLN A 333 -19.37 -18.44 -8.17
N LYS A 334 -18.15 -18.16 -8.62
CA LYS A 334 -17.90 -17.50 -9.93
C LYS A 334 -18.15 -18.41 -11.11
N ILE A 335 -17.84 -19.70 -10.99
CA ILE A 335 -17.97 -20.70 -12.05
C ILE A 335 -19.41 -21.21 -12.17
N ASN A 336 -20.24 -21.04 -11.13
CA ASN A 336 -21.61 -21.47 -11.16
C ASN A 336 -22.39 -20.85 -12.34
N PRO A 337 -23.09 -21.64 -13.17
CA PRO A 337 -23.87 -21.15 -14.31
C PRO A 337 -24.89 -20.07 -13.95
N ASN A 338 -25.37 -20.07 -12.71
CA ASN A 338 -26.34 -19.07 -12.21
C ASN A 338 -25.68 -17.78 -11.70
N SER A 339 -24.35 -17.70 -11.68
CA SER A 339 -23.61 -16.54 -11.15
C SER A 339 -23.54 -15.35 -12.10
N GLY A 340 -24.06 -15.49 -13.35
CA GLY A 340 -24.00 -14.45 -14.36
C GLY A 340 -22.65 -14.36 -15.12
N PHE A 341 -21.75 -15.33 -14.91
CA PHE A 341 -20.46 -15.42 -15.60
C PHE A 341 -20.40 -16.68 -16.52
N PRO A 342 -21.04 -16.63 -17.71
CA PRO A 342 -21.10 -17.80 -18.61
C PRO A 342 -19.72 -18.24 -19.14
N GLN A 343 -18.71 -17.39 -19.02
CA GLN A 343 -17.36 -17.66 -19.51
C GLN A 343 -16.64 -18.81 -18.79
N PHE A 344 -17.10 -19.19 -17.60
CA PHE A 344 -16.45 -20.22 -16.76
C PHE A 344 -17.15 -21.60 -16.80
N GLN A 345 -18.15 -21.78 -17.66
CA GLN A 345 -18.98 -23.00 -17.69
C GLN A 345 -18.22 -24.28 -18.07
N GLY A 346 -17.08 -24.16 -18.77
CA GLY A 346 -16.26 -25.28 -19.21
C GLY A 346 -15.21 -25.77 -18.21
N ILE A 347 -15.16 -25.21 -17.01
CA ILE A 347 -14.16 -25.55 -16.00
C ILE A 347 -14.75 -26.60 -15.04
N LEU A 348 -14.01 -27.71 -14.86
CA LEU A 348 -14.38 -28.78 -13.95
C LEU A 348 -14.19 -28.37 -12.49
N GLN A 349 -15.09 -28.84 -11.62
CA GLN A 349 -14.97 -28.59 -10.18
C GLN A 349 -13.68 -29.18 -9.59
N GLU A 350 -13.22 -30.32 -10.11
CA GLU A 350 -11.97 -30.95 -9.69
C GLU A 350 -10.78 -30.01 -9.90
N THR A 351 -10.66 -29.38 -11.06
CA THR A 351 -9.58 -28.40 -11.35
C THR A 351 -9.65 -27.21 -10.41
N VAL A 352 -10.85 -26.78 -10.03
CA VAL A 352 -11.01 -25.70 -9.04
C VAL A 352 -10.47 -26.12 -7.69
N PHE A 353 -10.80 -27.33 -7.24
CA PHE A 353 -10.30 -27.85 -5.96
C PHE A 353 -8.79 -28.07 -5.95
N ASP A 354 -8.20 -28.44 -7.10
CA ASP A 354 -6.76 -28.62 -7.24
C ASP A 354 -5.99 -27.29 -7.22
N VAL A 355 -6.56 -26.24 -7.82
CA VAL A 355 -5.90 -24.93 -7.96
C VAL A 355 -6.14 -24.00 -6.77
N ALA A 356 -7.35 -24.03 -6.22
CA ALA A 356 -7.79 -23.08 -5.19
C ALA A 356 -6.89 -23.01 -3.95
N PRO A 357 -6.33 -24.12 -3.39
CA PRO A 357 -5.49 -24.08 -2.21
C PRO A 357 -4.21 -23.23 -2.38
N PHE A 358 -3.77 -23.01 -3.62
CA PHE A 358 -2.60 -22.18 -3.91
C PHE A 358 -2.92 -20.69 -4.04
N ILE A 359 -4.22 -20.34 -4.11
CA ILE A 359 -4.66 -18.95 -4.24
C ILE A 359 -4.90 -18.37 -2.84
N SER A 360 -4.01 -17.50 -2.41
CA SER A 360 -4.02 -16.93 -1.06
C SER A 360 -4.62 -15.52 -0.98
N ASP A 361 -4.86 -14.86 -2.12
CA ASP A 361 -5.36 -13.49 -2.16
C ASP A 361 -6.33 -13.22 -3.31
N MET A 362 -7.21 -12.21 -3.11
CA MET A 362 -8.28 -11.86 -4.06
C MET A 362 -7.74 -11.27 -5.37
N ARG A 363 -6.61 -10.56 -5.36
CA ARG A 363 -6.05 -9.94 -6.56
C ARG A 363 -5.51 -11.01 -7.50
N THR A 364 -4.78 -12.00 -6.95
CA THR A 364 -4.31 -13.16 -7.71
C THR A 364 -5.47 -13.94 -8.31
N LEU A 365 -6.51 -14.23 -7.54
CA LEU A 365 -7.72 -14.89 -8.04
C LEU A 365 -8.37 -14.09 -9.17
N GLN A 366 -8.50 -12.79 -8.99
CA GLN A 366 -9.11 -11.89 -9.97
C GLN A 366 -8.31 -11.81 -11.26
N ASN A 367 -6.96 -11.75 -11.13
CA ASN A 367 -6.08 -11.74 -12.29
C ASN A 367 -6.15 -13.04 -13.07
N ILE A 368 -6.17 -14.20 -12.40
CA ILE A 368 -6.37 -15.50 -13.03
C ILE A 368 -7.68 -15.51 -13.84
N CYS A 369 -8.78 -15.02 -13.27
CA CYS A 369 -10.06 -14.94 -13.95
C CYS A 369 -10.01 -14.02 -15.17
N ASN A 370 -9.43 -12.81 -15.02
CA ASN A 370 -9.31 -11.85 -16.11
C ASN A 370 -8.46 -12.42 -17.27
N GLU A 371 -7.31 -13.01 -16.95
CA GLU A 371 -6.43 -13.61 -17.95
C GLU A 371 -7.11 -14.79 -18.66
N PHE A 372 -7.81 -15.65 -17.91
CA PHE A 372 -8.57 -16.74 -18.50
C PHE A 372 -9.59 -16.24 -19.53
N ILE A 373 -10.36 -15.18 -19.20
CA ILE A 373 -11.34 -14.59 -20.12
C ILE A 373 -10.64 -14.05 -21.37
N VAL A 374 -9.52 -13.34 -21.22
CA VAL A 374 -8.74 -12.81 -22.36
C VAL A 374 -8.28 -13.95 -23.26
N TYR A 375 -7.65 -14.97 -22.70
CA TYR A 375 -7.14 -16.11 -23.46
C TYR A 375 -8.26 -16.90 -24.14
N LYS A 376 -9.35 -17.16 -23.42
CA LYS A 376 -10.53 -17.83 -23.98
C LYS A 376 -11.06 -17.07 -25.18
N ASN A 377 -11.28 -15.76 -25.07
CA ASN A 377 -11.81 -14.93 -26.15
C ASN A 377 -10.84 -14.81 -27.34
N THR A 378 -9.53 -14.85 -27.07
CA THR A 378 -8.51 -14.74 -28.13
C THR A 378 -8.32 -16.06 -28.91
N LEU A 379 -8.30 -17.18 -28.16
CA LEU A 379 -7.95 -18.48 -28.74
C LEU A 379 -9.17 -19.34 -29.10
N ALA A 380 -10.38 -18.99 -28.68
CA ALA A 380 -11.60 -19.77 -28.90
C ALA A 380 -11.91 -20.02 -30.39
N ASN A 381 -11.40 -19.17 -31.28
CA ASN A 381 -11.63 -19.28 -32.72
C ASN A 381 -10.55 -20.10 -33.46
N GLU A 382 -9.42 -20.40 -32.82
CA GLU A 382 -8.26 -21.00 -33.52
C GLU A 382 -7.94 -22.43 -33.08
N LEU A 383 -8.29 -22.81 -31.85
CA LEU A 383 -7.90 -24.08 -31.24
C LEU A 383 -9.03 -24.65 -30.39
N SER A 384 -9.38 -25.91 -30.57
CA SER A 384 -10.28 -26.67 -29.69
C SER A 384 -9.56 -27.02 -28.37
N LEU A 385 -9.16 -26.00 -27.61
CA LEU A 385 -8.50 -26.19 -26.33
C LEU A 385 -9.52 -26.48 -25.22
N SER A 386 -9.18 -27.40 -24.32
CA SER A 386 -9.96 -27.64 -23.13
C SER A 386 -9.90 -26.39 -22.22
N GLU A 387 -11.06 -25.80 -21.93
CA GLU A 387 -11.18 -24.63 -21.03
C GLU A 387 -10.58 -24.91 -19.66
N ASP A 388 -10.71 -26.13 -19.20
CA ASP A 388 -10.17 -26.62 -17.95
C ASP A 388 -8.64 -26.55 -17.91
N LYS A 389 -7.97 -27.07 -18.95
CA LYS A 389 -6.50 -26.97 -19.07
C LYS A 389 -6.03 -25.52 -19.24
N MET A 390 -6.83 -24.70 -19.93
CA MET A 390 -6.53 -23.28 -20.11
C MET A 390 -6.60 -22.54 -18.76
N PHE A 391 -7.61 -22.84 -17.95
CA PHE A 391 -7.72 -22.26 -16.59
C PHE A 391 -6.53 -22.68 -15.70
N ALA A 392 -6.17 -23.96 -15.71
CA ALA A 392 -5.03 -24.47 -14.95
C ALA A 392 -3.71 -23.79 -15.37
N ILE A 393 -3.48 -23.56 -16.67
CA ILE A 393 -2.25 -22.92 -17.14
C ILE A 393 -2.23 -21.42 -16.80
N MET A 394 -3.38 -20.73 -16.79
CA MET A 394 -3.47 -19.34 -16.34
C MET A 394 -3.22 -19.21 -14.84
N ALA A 395 -3.74 -20.14 -14.05
CA ALA A 395 -3.44 -20.24 -12.64
C ALA A 395 -1.93 -20.47 -12.40
N PHE A 396 -1.34 -21.43 -13.11
CA PHE A 396 0.10 -21.71 -13.02
C PHE A 396 0.95 -20.48 -13.38
N LYS A 397 0.60 -19.78 -14.46
CA LYS A 397 1.28 -18.54 -14.88
C LYS A 397 1.27 -17.46 -13.78
N ASN A 398 0.15 -17.30 -13.09
CA ASN A 398 -0.01 -16.27 -12.06
C ASN A 398 0.65 -16.66 -10.73
N LEU A 399 0.62 -17.95 -10.40
CA LEU A 399 1.18 -18.46 -9.14
C LEU A 399 2.70 -18.64 -9.23
N TYR A 400 3.19 -19.08 -10.39
CA TYR A 400 4.60 -19.42 -10.64
C TYR A 400 5.12 -18.76 -11.93
N PRO A 401 5.20 -17.41 -11.99
CA PRO A 401 5.50 -16.69 -13.23
C PRO A 401 6.90 -17.00 -13.78
N LYS A 402 7.87 -17.31 -12.91
CA LYS A 402 9.22 -17.69 -13.34
C LYS A 402 9.23 -19.05 -14.02
N ASP A 403 8.64 -20.05 -13.37
CA ASP A 403 8.59 -21.42 -13.93
C ASP A 403 7.74 -21.48 -15.20
N PHE A 404 6.71 -20.63 -15.30
CA PHE A 404 5.94 -20.46 -16.54
C PHE A 404 6.79 -19.85 -17.66
N SER A 405 7.61 -18.84 -17.37
CA SER A 405 8.54 -18.25 -18.35
C SER A 405 9.60 -19.25 -18.78
N ASP A 406 10.13 -20.04 -17.86
CA ASP A 406 11.09 -21.10 -18.16
C ASP A 406 10.46 -22.17 -19.06
N LEU A 407 9.20 -22.55 -18.79
CA LEU A 407 8.44 -23.48 -19.63
C LEU A 407 8.23 -22.93 -21.05
N GLN A 408 7.94 -21.64 -21.22
CA GLN A 408 7.83 -21.01 -22.54
C GLN A 408 9.15 -21.04 -23.32
N ASN A 409 10.28 -20.98 -22.62
CA ASN A 409 11.62 -21.07 -23.19
C ASN A 409 12.12 -22.54 -23.33
N GLU A 410 11.21 -23.50 -23.22
CA GLU A 410 11.49 -24.93 -23.26
C GLU A 410 12.55 -25.38 -22.25
N SER A 411 12.57 -24.79 -21.08
CA SER A 411 13.49 -25.07 -19.98
C SER A 411 12.77 -25.19 -18.64
N GLY A 412 13.49 -25.55 -17.59
CA GLY A 412 12.99 -25.60 -16.23
C GLY A 412 12.30 -26.91 -15.83
N VAL A 413 11.99 -27.01 -14.55
CA VAL A 413 11.52 -28.23 -13.87
C VAL A 413 10.24 -28.81 -14.50
N VAL A 414 9.32 -27.94 -14.93
CA VAL A 414 8.04 -28.37 -15.54
C VAL A 414 8.29 -29.02 -16.90
N LYS A 415 9.18 -28.44 -17.72
CA LYS A 415 9.57 -29.04 -19.02
C LYS A 415 10.25 -30.40 -18.81
N GLU A 416 11.17 -30.48 -17.85
CA GLU A 416 11.84 -31.72 -17.50
C GLU A 416 10.83 -32.80 -17.03
N ALA A 417 9.86 -32.41 -16.18
CA ALA A 417 8.82 -33.33 -15.72
C ALA A 417 7.96 -33.89 -16.86
N PHE A 418 7.65 -33.05 -17.90
CA PHE A 418 6.91 -33.53 -19.08
C PHE A 418 7.77 -34.36 -20.04
N SER A 419 9.03 -33.99 -20.26
CA SER A 419 9.93 -34.71 -21.15
C SER A 419 10.45 -36.01 -20.55
N ASP A 420 10.74 -36.03 -19.24
CA ASP A 420 11.27 -37.19 -18.53
C ASP A 420 10.25 -37.86 -17.61
N LYS A 421 8.96 -37.84 -18.02
CA LYS A 421 7.84 -38.40 -17.25
C LYS A 421 8.13 -39.80 -16.69
N GLN A 422 8.76 -40.67 -17.51
CA GLN A 422 9.09 -42.02 -17.07
C GLN A 422 10.17 -42.03 -15.97
N LYS A 423 11.20 -41.20 -16.07
CA LYS A 423 12.25 -41.08 -15.03
C LYS A 423 11.66 -40.54 -13.74
N PHE A 424 10.76 -39.52 -13.84
CA PHE A 424 10.08 -39.00 -12.69
C PHE A 424 9.21 -40.04 -11.98
N ILE A 425 8.41 -40.80 -12.76
CA ILE A 425 7.60 -41.89 -12.22
C ILE A 425 8.49 -42.93 -11.52
N TYR A 426 9.62 -43.29 -12.16
CA TYR A 426 10.57 -44.25 -11.59
C TYR A 426 11.16 -43.76 -10.29
N ALA A 427 11.63 -42.51 -10.24
CA ALA A 427 12.20 -41.93 -9.02
C ALA A 427 11.15 -41.85 -7.88
N GLN A 428 9.90 -41.50 -8.19
CA GLN A 428 8.82 -41.49 -7.18
C GLN A 428 8.45 -42.90 -6.74
N SER A 429 8.45 -43.88 -7.63
CA SER A 429 8.19 -45.28 -7.28
C SER A 429 9.29 -45.82 -6.36
N GLU A 430 10.55 -45.46 -6.56
CA GLU A 430 11.67 -45.86 -5.71
C GLU A 430 11.54 -45.30 -4.30
N VAL A 431 11.17 -44.00 -4.18
CA VAL A 431 10.90 -43.37 -2.87
C VAL A 431 9.73 -44.03 -2.15
N LEU A 432 8.68 -44.35 -2.87
CA LEU A 432 7.52 -45.05 -2.30
C LEU A 432 7.87 -46.49 -1.91
N GLN A 433 8.65 -47.19 -2.72
CA GLN A 433 9.12 -48.54 -2.43
C GLN A 433 9.93 -48.56 -1.12
N HIS A 434 10.87 -47.62 -0.94
CA HIS A 434 11.61 -47.50 0.32
C HIS A 434 10.71 -47.22 1.53
N LYS A 435 9.67 -46.44 1.36
CA LYS A 435 8.68 -46.21 2.45
C LYS A 435 7.91 -47.48 2.77
N ILE A 436 7.54 -48.27 1.77
CA ILE A 436 6.85 -49.56 1.92
C ILE A 436 7.79 -50.52 2.66
N GLU A 437 9.03 -50.70 2.22
CA GLU A 437 10.03 -51.54 2.86
C GLU A 437 10.22 -51.17 4.34
N HIS A 438 10.34 -49.88 4.62
CA HIS A 438 10.48 -49.41 5.99
C HIS A 438 9.24 -49.71 6.84
N ALA A 439 8.05 -49.50 6.27
CA ALA A 439 6.80 -49.84 6.95
C ALA A 439 6.66 -51.37 7.19
N GLU A 440 7.07 -52.19 6.21
CA GLU A 440 7.11 -53.64 6.36
C GLU A 440 8.12 -54.10 7.42
N GLU A 441 9.30 -53.45 7.50
CA GLU A 441 10.25 -53.73 8.57
C GLU A 441 9.67 -53.38 9.95
N LEU A 442 8.97 -52.24 10.06
CA LEU A 442 8.31 -51.88 11.34
C LEU A 442 7.21 -52.91 11.70
N LEU A 443 6.40 -53.33 10.72
CA LEU A 443 5.42 -54.37 10.93
C LEU A 443 6.06 -55.71 11.37
N LYS A 444 7.15 -56.12 10.73
CA LYS A 444 7.90 -57.32 11.15
C LYS A 444 8.42 -57.17 12.56
N LYS A 445 8.92 -56.02 12.97
CA LYS A 445 9.36 -55.76 14.35
C LYS A 445 8.20 -55.87 15.32
N VAL A 446 7.07 -55.26 15.01
CA VAL A 446 5.83 -55.34 15.84
C VAL A 446 5.35 -56.81 15.95
N HIS A 447 5.39 -57.57 14.84
CA HIS A 447 5.01 -58.99 14.86
C HIS A 447 6.01 -59.89 15.55
N SER A 448 7.31 -59.47 15.60
CA SER A 448 8.36 -60.20 16.32
C SER A 448 8.44 -59.85 17.79
N ASP A 449 7.72 -58.87 18.24
CA ASP A 449 7.65 -58.56 19.67
C ASP A 449 7.06 -59.72 20.43
N VAL A 450 7.71 -60.04 21.54
CA VAL A 450 7.33 -61.17 22.40
C VAL A 450 5.91 -61.02 22.94
N LEU A 451 5.39 -59.79 23.03
CA LEU A 451 4.08 -59.47 23.51
C LEU A 451 3.18 -58.97 22.36
N GLN A 452 2.40 -59.87 21.75
CA GLN A 452 1.64 -59.57 20.53
C GLN A 452 0.21 -59.10 20.79
N ASN A 453 -0.29 -59.22 22.00
CA ASN A 453 -1.64 -58.76 22.31
C ASN A 453 -1.74 -58.02 23.66
N SER A 454 -2.83 -57.27 23.84
CA SER A 454 -3.05 -56.44 25.02
C SER A 454 -3.06 -57.27 26.33
N ASN A 455 -3.39 -58.56 26.27
CA ASN A 455 -3.44 -59.43 27.43
C ASN A 455 -2.01 -59.84 27.84
N GLU A 456 -1.14 -60.11 26.89
CA GLU A 456 0.29 -60.39 27.14
C GLU A 456 1.01 -59.23 27.79
N VAL A 457 0.72 -57.97 27.32
CA VAL A 457 1.25 -56.75 27.94
C VAL A 457 0.77 -56.61 29.38
N LYS A 458 -0.52 -56.86 29.67
CA LYS A 458 -1.08 -56.82 31.01
C LYS A 458 -0.43 -57.87 31.90
N PHE A 459 -0.23 -59.09 31.36
CA PHE A 459 0.39 -60.17 32.08
C PHE A 459 1.85 -59.88 32.39
N SER A 460 2.60 -59.38 31.45
CA SER A 460 3.98 -58.94 31.65
C SER A 460 4.11 -57.85 32.72
N MET A 461 3.20 -56.88 32.73
CA MET A 461 3.16 -55.86 33.78
C MET A 461 2.83 -56.45 35.16
N LEU A 462 1.92 -57.41 35.24
CA LEU A 462 1.59 -58.08 36.49
C LEU A 462 2.81 -58.88 37.04
N ILE A 463 3.56 -59.55 36.16
CA ILE A 463 4.79 -60.28 36.54
C ILE A 463 5.86 -59.31 37.03
N SER A 464 6.03 -58.16 36.34
CA SER A 464 7.03 -57.17 36.74
C SER A 464 6.68 -56.50 38.09
N LEU A 465 5.43 -56.33 38.40
CA LEU A 465 4.95 -55.81 39.69
C LEU A 465 5.11 -56.83 40.83
N ALA A 466 5.00 -58.12 40.52
CA ALA A 466 5.12 -59.20 41.50
C ALA A 466 6.59 -59.50 41.92
N GLY A 467 7.56 -59.05 41.14
CA GLY A 467 8.96 -59.47 41.30
C GLY A 467 9.20 -60.92 40.85
N SER A 468 10.43 -61.28 40.51
CA SER A 468 10.78 -62.54 39.82
C SER A 468 10.45 -63.86 40.55
N ASN A 469 9.97 -63.79 41.77
CA ASN A 469 9.70 -65.02 42.61
C ASN A 469 8.36 -65.01 43.32
N GLN A 470 7.38 -64.18 43.00
CA GLN A 470 6.09 -64.15 43.66
C GLN A 470 4.95 -64.25 42.63
N ILE A 471 3.98 -65.09 42.92
CA ILE A 471 2.74 -65.21 42.13
C ILE A 471 1.73 -64.19 42.67
N VAL A 472 1.26 -63.31 41.83
CA VAL A 472 0.22 -62.34 42.17
C VAL A 472 -1.11 -63.07 42.20
N THR A 473 -1.63 -63.29 43.39
CA THR A 473 -2.90 -64.01 43.60
C THR A 473 -4.08 -63.06 43.71
N ARG A 474 -3.87 -61.81 44.07
CA ARG A 474 -4.94 -60.84 44.28
C ARG A 474 -4.49 -59.39 43.96
N ILE A 475 -5.33 -58.68 43.27
CA ILE A 475 -5.14 -57.24 42.96
C ILE A 475 -6.17 -56.44 43.77
N TYR A 476 -5.73 -55.41 44.49
CA TYR A 476 -6.57 -54.50 45.24
C TYR A 476 -6.81 -53.25 44.47
N SER A 477 -8.07 -52.87 44.27
CA SER A 477 -8.53 -51.56 43.84
C SER A 477 -9.08 -50.77 45.00
N TYR A 478 -9.21 -49.47 44.94
CA TYR A 478 -9.66 -48.61 46.05
C TYR A 478 -11.02 -49.02 46.67
N SER A 479 -11.82 -49.75 45.93
CA SER A 479 -13.17 -50.25 46.44
C SER A 479 -13.40 -51.73 46.35
N SER A 480 -12.48 -52.53 45.79
CA SER A 480 -12.71 -53.98 45.61
C SER A 480 -11.37 -54.73 45.43
N SER A 481 -11.34 -56.01 45.79
CA SER A 481 -10.23 -56.89 45.50
C SER A 481 -10.68 -57.97 44.50
N PHE A 482 -9.79 -58.26 43.54
CA PHE A 482 -10.02 -59.24 42.49
C PHE A 482 -8.98 -60.37 42.63
N ASP A 483 -9.39 -61.59 42.59
CA ASP A 483 -8.46 -62.70 42.42
C ASP A 483 -7.97 -62.76 40.99
N VAL A 484 -6.69 -63.03 40.80
CA VAL A 484 -6.08 -63.09 39.45
C VAL A 484 -6.39 -64.47 38.86
N ASP A 485 -7.29 -64.50 37.90
CA ASP A 485 -7.58 -65.69 37.11
C ASP A 485 -6.71 -65.67 35.85
N TYR A 486 -5.63 -66.42 35.90
CA TYR A 486 -4.64 -66.52 34.81
C TYR A 486 -5.26 -67.10 33.53
N SER A 487 -6.33 -67.88 33.60
CA SER A 487 -7.00 -68.42 32.42
C SER A 487 -7.75 -67.38 31.65
N ARG A 488 -8.24 -66.33 32.32
CA ARG A 488 -8.94 -65.19 31.70
C ARG A 488 -7.99 -64.08 31.15
N ILE A 489 -6.74 -64.10 31.57
CA ILE A 489 -5.75 -63.15 31.10
C ILE A 489 -5.15 -63.58 29.73
N MET A 490 -5.16 -64.88 29.48
CA MET A 490 -4.61 -65.51 28.29
C MET A 490 -5.60 -65.70 27.15
N THR A 491 -6.91 -65.47 27.39
CA THR A 491 -7.96 -65.42 26.39
C THR A 491 -8.27 -63.97 26.02
#